data_ee6d76fc5e2c117242be18b8b225b4c4
#
_entry.id   ee6d76fc5e2c117242be18b8b225b4c4
#
_cell.length_a   1.000
_cell.length_b   1.000
_cell.length_c   1.000
_cell.angle_alpha   90.00
_cell.angle_beta   90.00
_cell.angle_gamma   90.00
#
_symmetry.space_group_name_H-M   'P 1'
#
loop_
_entity.id
_entity.type
_entity.pdbx_description
1 polymer ?
#
loop_
_entity_poly.entity_id
_entity_poly.type
_entity_poly.pdbx_seq_one_letter_code
_entity_poly.pdbx_strand_id
1 'polypeptide(L)'
;MQNIPQIYDIAKTLYNKLIKYTNKMYEFIGEEYNVSKEDLFIELDHFVQAILFRVALADDRLLDIELKFIKDIVDIDDMFKDQEITYLKELNEEQKQLFIDECNKVLNVVPEFVKLSVLCDKKSDEMLIVLSPTHCQKVFDYLKRIACYLKFIDGNVEIVEDKISKMVLTSVVDYYKKKYVKYAPSRKK
;
A
#
# COMPACT_ATOMS: atom_id res chain seq x y z
N MET A 1 12.53 -8.44 -21.17
CA MET A 1 12.47 -8.75 -19.73
C MET A 1 13.06 -7.55 -18.98
N GLN A 2 12.33 -6.94 -18.07
CA GLN A 2 12.91 -5.92 -17.17
C GLN A 2 13.90 -6.62 -16.24
N ASN A 3 15.04 -5.97 -16.01
CA ASN A 3 16.07 -6.50 -15.11
C ASN A 3 15.54 -6.43 -13.66
N ILE A 4 15.55 -7.54 -12.93
CA ILE A 4 15.07 -7.65 -11.55
C ILE A 4 15.60 -6.51 -10.65
N PRO A 5 16.90 -6.15 -10.66
CA PRO A 5 17.40 -4.99 -9.91
C PRO A 5 16.67 -3.68 -10.25
N GLN A 6 16.30 -3.45 -11.51
CA GLN A 6 15.55 -2.25 -11.90
C GLN A 6 14.15 -2.22 -11.31
N ILE A 7 13.48 -3.39 -11.19
CA ILE A 7 12.16 -3.49 -10.56
C ILE A 7 12.22 -3.08 -9.09
N TYR A 8 13.22 -3.55 -8.35
CA TYR A 8 13.45 -3.16 -6.96
C TYR A 8 13.67 -1.66 -6.81
N ASP A 9 14.59 -1.09 -7.59
CA ASP A 9 14.92 0.34 -7.54
C ASP A 9 13.70 1.22 -7.84
N ILE A 10 12.90 0.83 -8.80
CA ILE A 10 11.68 1.56 -9.16
C ILE A 10 10.65 1.47 -8.03
N ALA A 11 10.41 0.29 -7.47
CA ALA A 11 9.45 0.09 -6.40
C ALA A 11 9.87 0.86 -5.14
N LYS A 12 11.13 0.78 -4.74
CA LYS A 12 11.70 1.55 -3.62
C LYS A 12 11.60 3.06 -3.85
N THR A 13 11.85 3.50 -5.08
CA THR A 13 11.68 4.91 -5.46
C THR A 13 10.22 5.35 -5.33
N LEU A 14 9.26 4.51 -5.72
CA LEU A 14 7.83 4.80 -5.59
C LEU A 14 7.41 4.86 -4.12
N TYR A 15 7.87 3.94 -3.30
CA TYR A 15 7.62 3.94 -1.86
C TYR A 15 8.17 5.21 -1.19
N ASN A 16 9.43 5.56 -1.46
CA ASN A 16 10.02 6.81 -0.97
C ASN A 16 9.27 8.06 -1.46
N LYS A 17 8.71 8.04 -2.67
CA LYS A 17 7.84 9.12 -3.17
C LYS A 17 6.52 9.18 -2.41
N LEU A 18 5.93 8.03 -2.07
CA LEU A 18 4.71 7.96 -1.27
C LEU A 18 4.96 8.55 0.13
N ILE A 19 6.05 8.17 0.81
CA ILE A 19 6.45 8.74 2.10
C ILE A 19 6.60 10.27 2.01
N LYS A 20 7.41 10.76 1.05
CA LYS A 20 7.61 12.19 0.85
C LYS A 20 6.31 12.94 0.53
N TYR A 21 5.43 12.29 -0.20
CA TYR A 21 4.13 12.86 -0.55
C TYR A 21 3.20 12.93 0.65
N THR A 22 3.15 11.88 1.47
CA THR A 22 2.40 11.84 2.73
C THR A 22 2.89 12.93 3.69
N ASN A 23 4.21 13.11 3.79
CA ASN A 23 4.77 14.21 4.59
C ASN A 23 4.31 15.60 4.11
N LYS A 24 4.31 15.84 2.80
CA LYS A 24 3.81 17.11 2.23
C LYS A 24 2.33 17.33 2.50
N MET A 25 1.52 16.29 2.44
CA MET A 25 0.09 16.35 2.79
C MET A 25 -0.09 16.69 4.27
N TYR A 26 0.70 16.07 5.14
CA TYR A 26 0.69 16.34 6.57
C TYR A 26 1.05 17.81 6.86
N GLU A 27 2.11 18.34 6.26
CA GLU A 27 2.52 19.73 6.37
C GLU A 27 1.45 20.70 5.80
N PHE A 28 0.76 20.33 4.74
CA PHE A 28 -0.29 21.15 4.12
C PHE A 28 -1.55 21.29 4.99
N ILE A 29 -1.94 20.23 5.71
CA ILE A 29 -3.06 20.27 6.66
C ILE A 29 -2.63 20.92 7.98
N GLY A 30 -1.40 20.66 8.45
CA GLY A 30 -0.84 21.23 9.66
C GLY A 30 -1.61 20.79 10.92
N GLU A 31 -1.80 21.74 11.85
CA GLU A 31 -2.40 21.48 13.17
C GLU A 31 -3.89 21.06 13.11
N GLU A 32 -4.53 21.18 11.96
CA GLU A 32 -5.91 20.70 11.77
C GLU A 32 -6.01 19.15 11.79
N TYR A 33 -4.86 18.46 11.74
CA TYR A 33 -4.81 17.01 11.71
C TYR A 33 -4.29 16.44 13.04
N ASN A 34 -5.16 15.76 13.79
CA ASN A 34 -4.89 15.31 15.15
C ASN A 34 -4.14 13.97 15.27
N VAL A 35 -3.60 13.45 14.19
CA VAL A 35 -2.80 12.23 14.20
C VAL A 35 -1.32 12.61 14.26
N SER A 36 -0.54 11.93 15.12
CA SER A 36 0.89 12.18 15.16
C SER A 36 1.55 11.78 13.85
N LYS A 37 2.64 12.47 13.51
CA LYS A 37 3.39 12.15 12.29
C LYS A 37 3.98 10.75 12.36
N GLU A 38 4.42 10.32 13.53
CA GLU A 38 4.99 9.00 13.79
C GLU A 38 3.95 7.91 13.54
N ASP A 39 2.78 8.00 14.17
CA ASP A 39 1.68 7.04 13.97
C ASP A 39 1.25 6.94 12.52
N LEU A 40 1.19 8.08 11.82
CA LEU A 40 0.84 8.15 10.39
C LEU A 40 1.80 7.33 9.53
N PHE A 41 3.11 7.39 9.80
CA PHE A 41 4.10 6.65 9.00
C PHE A 41 4.17 5.18 9.39
N ILE A 42 4.04 4.84 10.67
CA ILE A 42 3.92 3.45 11.13
C ILE A 42 2.72 2.78 10.44
N GLU A 43 1.58 3.45 10.42
CA GLU A 43 0.38 2.92 9.77
C GLU A 43 0.54 2.79 8.24
N LEU A 44 1.23 3.74 7.60
CA LEU A 44 1.55 3.65 6.17
C LEU A 44 2.40 2.42 5.87
N ASP A 45 3.44 2.20 6.65
CA ASP A 45 4.35 1.07 6.50
C ASP A 45 3.60 -0.26 6.68
N HIS A 46 2.82 -0.39 7.75
CA HIS A 46 2.00 -1.58 8.01
C HIS A 46 0.99 -1.84 6.89
N PHE A 47 0.37 -0.80 6.36
CA PHE A 47 -0.60 -0.94 5.28
C PHE A 47 0.05 -1.40 3.97
N VAL A 48 1.22 -0.84 3.61
CA VAL A 48 1.97 -1.25 2.42
C VAL A 48 2.47 -2.68 2.58
N GLN A 49 2.99 -3.07 3.76
CA GLN A 49 3.39 -4.44 4.07
C GLN A 49 2.22 -5.41 3.88
N ALA A 50 1.05 -5.10 4.46
CA ALA A 50 -0.14 -5.94 4.34
C ALA A 50 -0.57 -6.13 2.89
N ILE A 51 -0.50 -5.08 2.04
CA ILE A 51 -0.75 -5.19 0.60
C ILE A 51 0.24 -6.18 -0.04
N LEU A 52 1.53 -6.00 0.21
CA LEU A 52 2.57 -6.79 -0.41
C LEU A 52 2.47 -8.26 -0.01
N PHE A 53 2.30 -8.56 1.27
CA PHE A 53 2.11 -9.93 1.74
C PHE A 53 0.84 -10.58 1.18
N ARG A 54 -0.27 -9.82 1.09
CA ARG A 54 -1.51 -10.35 0.50
C ARG A 54 -1.38 -10.67 -0.98
N VAL A 55 -0.55 -9.91 -1.71
CA VAL A 55 -0.26 -10.20 -3.12
C VAL A 55 0.68 -11.40 -3.24
N ALA A 56 1.77 -11.44 -2.47
CA ALA A 56 2.74 -12.53 -2.49
C ALA A 56 2.12 -13.89 -2.10
N LEU A 57 1.21 -13.90 -1.12
CA LEU A 57 0.52 -15.10 -0.65
C LEU A 57 -0.76 -15.43 -1.45
N ALA A 58 -0.96 -14.84 -2.62
CA ALA A 58 -2.18 -15.04 -3.41
C ALA A 58 -2.25 -16.47 -4.01
N ASP A 59 -1.12 -17.10 -4.26
CA ASP A 59 -0.96 -18.46 -4.80
C ASP A 59 -0.56 -19.50 -3.72
N ASP A 60 -0.71 -19.13 -2.43
CA ASP A 60 -0.34 -19.92 -1.26
C ASP A 60 1.17 -20.21 -1.12
N ARG A 61 2.00 -19.46 -1.86
CA ARG A 61 3.46 -19.56 -1.79
C ARG A 61 4.05 -18.20 -1.44
N LEU A 62 5.17 -18.23 -0.72
CA LEU A 62 5.98 -17.06 -0.48
C LEU A 62 7.39 -17.35 -0.96
N LEU A 63 7.76 -16.79 -2.09
CA LEU A 63 9.06 -16.99 -2.70
C LEU A 63 10.13 -16.12 -2.02
N ASP A 64 11.38 -16.64 -1.99
CA ASP A 64 12.52 -15.89 -1.43
C ASP A 64 12.70 -14.51 -2.08
N ILE A 65 12.44 -14.43 -3.37
CA ILE A 65 12.57 -13.20 -4.12
C ILE A 65 11.49 -12.18 -3.75
N GLU A 66 10.25 -12.63 -3.49
CA GLU A 66 9.14 -11.77 -3.05
C GLU A 66 9.39 -11.28 -1.63
N LEU A 67 9.82 -12.17 -0.74
CA LEU A 67 10.15 -11.82 0.62
C LEU A 67 11.28 -10.80 0.69
N LYS A 68 12.34 -11.00 -0.10
CA LYS A 68 13.41 -10.03 -0.23
C LYS A 68 12.90 -8.69 -0.75
N PHE A 69 11.99 -8.70 -1.74
CA PHE A 69 11.39 -7.48 -2.25
C PHE A 69 10.63 -6.74 -1.15
N ILE A 70 9.79 -7.43 -0.39
CA ILE A 70 9.01 -6.82 0.69
C ILE A 70 9.95 -6.18 1.71
N LYS A 71 10.98 -6.91 2.15
CA LYS A 71 12.01 -6.41 3.07
C LYS A 71 12.75 -5.17 2.56
N ASP A 72 13.10 -5.14 1.27
CA ASP A 72 13.86 -4.05 0.68
C ASP A 72 13.01 -2.79 0.44
N ILE A 73 11.68 -2.93 0.30
CA ILE A 73 10.76 -1.82 0.08
C ILE A 73 10.34 -1.18 1.40
N VAL A 74 9.89 -1.97 2.35
CA VAL A 74 9.39 -1.51 3.65
C VAL A 74 10.29 -2.07 4.74
N ASP A 75 10.66 -1.25 5.71
CA ASP A 75 11.43 -1.72 6.86
C ASP A 75 10.55 -2.65 7.70
N ILE A 76 10.85 -3.95 7.62
CA ILE A 76 10.04 -4.99 8.27
C ILE A 76 10.38 -5.13 9.76
N ASP A 77 11.47 -4.53 10.24
CA ASP A 77 12.01 -4.75 11.57
C ASP A 77 11.03 -4.43 12.71
N ASP A 78 10.06 -3.54 12.48
CA ASP A 78 9.07 -3.16 13.50
C ASP A 78 7.86 -4.10 13.58
N MET A 79 7.46 -4.73 12.47
CA MET A 79 6.29 -5.62 12.45
C MET A 79 6.65 -7.11 12.47
N PHE A 80 7.76 -7.48 11.85
CA PHE A 80 8.23 -8.86 11.73
C PHE A 80 9.75 -8.93 11.91
N LYS A 81 10.23 -9.35 13.07
CA LYS A 81 11.64 -9.61 13.30
C LYS A 81 12.16 -10.72 12.38
N ASP A 82 13.44 -10.71 12.04
CA ASP A 82 14.05 -11.66 11.09
C ASP A 82 13.72 -13.14 11.38
N GLN A 83 13.49 -13.52 12.65
CA GLN A 83 13.05 -14.84 13.04
C GLN A 83 11.64 -15.18 12.54
N GLU A 84 10.76 -14.21 12.43
CA GLU A 84 9.38 -14.40 11.99
C GLU A 84 9.26 -14.56 10.48
N ILE A 85 10.21 -14.02 9.72
CA ILE A 85 10.21 -14.14 8.25
C ILE A 85 10.67 -15.53 7.80
N THR A 86 11.67 -16.11 8.47
CA THR A 86 12.04 -17.51 8.24
C THR A 86 10.87 -18.43 8.62
N TYR A 87 10.16 -18.09 9.68
CA TYR A 87 8.96 -18.77 10.13
C TYR A 87 7.81 -18.71 9.10
N LEU A 88 7.60 -17.60 8.38
CA LEU A 88 6.55 -17.48 7.37
C LEU A 88 6.66 -18.49 6.23
N LYS A 89 7.87 -18.97 5.93
CA LYS A 89 8.09 -20.04 4.92
C LYS A 89 7.78 -21.44 5.42
N GLU A 90 7.87 -21.63 6.72
CA GLU A 90 7.65 -22.90 7.40
C GLU A 90 6.23 -23.05 7.94
N LEU A 91 5.37 -22.03 7.73
CA LEU A 91 3.98 -22.03 8.18
C LEU A 91 3.21 -23.19 7.52
N ASN A 92 2.48 -23.93 8.34
CA ASN A 92 1.45 -24.82 7.83
C ASN A 92 0.24 -24.00 7.30
N GLU A 93 -0.69 -24.67 6.63
CA GLU A 93 -1.83 -24.02 5.98
C GLU A 93 -2.73 -23.22 6.96
N GLU A 94 -2.91 -23.72 8.18
CA GLU A 94 -3.69 -23.02 9.22
C GLU A 94 -2.99 -21.72 9.65
N GLN A 95 -1.69 -21.78 9.86
CA GLN A 95 -0.88 -20.63 10.25
C GLN A 95 -0.79 -19.60 9.12
N LYS A 96 -0.68 -20.03 7.86
CA LYS A 96 -0.75 -19.13 6.70
C LYS A 96 -2.09 -18.41 6.65
N GLN A 97 -3.19 -19.14 6.85
CA GLN A 97 -4.51 -18.54 6.85
C GLN A 97 -4.66 -17.48 7.97
N LEU A 98 -4.16 -17.77 9.17
CA LEU A 98 -4.16 -16.79 10.27
C LEU A 98 -3.37 -15.53 9.89
N PHE A 99 -2.20 -15.69 9.27
CA PHE A 99 -1.40 -14.54 8.82
C PHE A 99 -2.12 -13.72 7.74
N ILE A 100 -2.76 -14.40 6.78
CA ILE A 100 -3.60 -13.76 5.75
C ILE A 100 -4.75 -12.99 6.41
N ASP A 101 -5.36 -13.53 7.44
CA ASP A 101 -6.46 -12.89 8.16
C ASP A 101 -5.99 -11.64 8.92
N GLU A 102 -4.79 -11.65 9.50
CA GLU A 102 -4.18 -10.46 10.09
C GLU A 102 -3.92 -9.37 9.03
N CYS A 103 -3.35 -9.72 7.89
CA CYS A 103 -3.20 -8.78 6.78
C CYS A 103 -4.56 -8.20 6.36
N ASN A 104 -5.58 -9.03 6.24
CA ASN A 104 -6.93 -8.59 5.88
C ASN A 104 -7.54 -7.65 6.93
N LYS A 105 -7.26 -7.84 8.23
CA LYS A 105 -7.71 -6.91 9.28
C LYS A 105 -7.12 -5.51 9.05
N VAL A 106 -5.82 -5.42 8.77
CA VAL A 106 -5.16 -4.14 8.45
C VAL A 106 -5.79 -3.50 7.20
N LEU A 107 -6.01 -4.29 6.14
CA LEU A 107 -6.53 -3.80 4.87
C LEU A 107 -8.02 -3.43 4.88
N ASN A 108 -8.77 -3.91 5.86
CA ASN A 108 -10.19 -3.58 6.03
C ASN A 108 -10.41 -2.23 6.75
N VAL A 109 -9.37 -1.67 7.34
CA VAL A 109 -9.39 -0.35 7.97
C VAL A 109 -8.87 0.67 6.96
N VAL A 110 -9.55 1.81 6.84
CA VAL A 110 -9.04 2.90 6.00
C VAL A 110 -7.94 3.62 6.75
N PRO A 111 -6.71 3.60 6.25
CA PRO A 111 -5.57 4.16 6.96
C PRO A 111 -5.60 5.70 6.99
N GLU A 112 -4.96 6.26 8.01
CA GLU A 112 -4.96 7.70 8.25
C GLU A 112 -4.32 8.50 7.10
N PHE A 113 -3.24 8.00 6.48
CA PHE A 113 -2.64 8.69 5.35
C PHE A 113 -3.57 8.81 4.13
N VAL A 114 -4.52 7.89 4.05
CA VAL A 114 -5.58 7.89 3.04
C VAL A 114 -6.64 8.93 3.41
N LYS A 115 -7.08 9.00 4.68
CA LYS A 115 -8.00 10.05 5.17
C LYS A 115 -7.36 11.43 5.03
N LEU A 116 -6.07 11.56 5.31
CA LEU A 116 -5.29 12.77 5.12
C LEU A 116 -5.33 13.25 3.66
N SER A 117 -5.20 12.34 2.69
CA SER A 117 -5.27 12.71 1.27
C SER A 117 -6.63 13.30 0.87
N VAL A 118 -7.72 12.80 1.48
CA VAL A 118 -9.07 13.35 1.29
C VAL A 118 -9.20 14.75 1.88
N LEU A 119 -8.66 14.97 3.08
CA LEU A 119 -8.67 16.28 3.72
C LEU A 119 -7.88 17.29 2.89
N CYS A 120 -6.73 16.88 2.32
CA CYS A 120 -5.96 17.72 1.41
C CYS A 120 -6.74 18.10 0.14
N ASP A 121 -7.49 17.14 -0.44
CA ASP A 121 -8.33 17.42 -1.61
C ASP A 121 -9.45 18.40 -1.26
N LYS A 122 -10.11 18.25 -0.09
CA LYS A 122 -11.12 19.21 0.39
C LYS A 122 -10.54 20.60 0.60
N LYS A 123 -9.43 20.72 1.30
CA LYS A 123 -8.77 22.00 1.57
C LYS A 123 -8.33 22.66 0.26
N SER A 124 -7.79 21.90 -0.69
CA SER A 124 -7.44 22.43 -2.01
C SER A 124 -8.65 22.97 -2.77
N ASP A 125 -9.79 22.28 -2.68
CA ASP A 125 -11.04 22.72 -3.30
C ASP A 125 -11.58 24.03 -2.65
N GLU A 126 -11.53 24.11 -1.32
CA GLU A 126 -11.89 25.32 -0.57
C GLU A 126 -10.99 26.51 -0.94
N MET A 127 -9.71 26.25 -1.22
CA MET A 127 -8.75 27.25 -1.69
C MET A 127 -8.83 27.52 -3.21
N LEU A 128 -9.78 26.91 -3.92
CA LEU A 128 -9.93 27.00 -5.38
C LEU A 128 -8.70 26.50 -6.17
N ILE A 129 -7.89 25.60 -5.58
CA ILE A 129 -6.74 25.00 -6.23
C ILE A 129 -7.21 23.79 -7.03
N VAL A 130 -7.10 23.89 -8.36
CA VAL A 130 -7.44 22.77 -9.25
C VAL A 130 -6.26 21.79 -9.34
N LEU A 131 -6.48 20.58 -8.84
CA LEU A 131 -5.48 19.51 -8.88
C LEU A 131 -5.88 18.42 -9.89
N SER A 132 -4.92 18.01 -10.73
CA SER A 132 -5.08 16.86 -11.62
C SER A 132 -3.73 16.14 -11.78
N PRO A 133 -3.54 14.93 -11.22
CA PRO A 133 -4.47 14.18 -10.36
C PRO A 133 -4.61 14.78 -8.96
N THR A 134 -5.71 14.46 -8.26
CA THR A 134 -5.95 14.84 -6.87
C THR A 134 -4.98 14.14 -5.90
N HIS A 135 -4.94 14.56 -4.64
CA HIS A 135 -4.11 13.92 -3.61
C HIS A 135 -4.47 12.44 -3.44
N CYS A 136 -5.75 12.13 -3.35
CA CYS A 136 -6.24 10.76 -3.30
C CYS A 136 -5.77 9.93 -4.50
N GLN A 137 -5.95 10.46 -5.70
CA GLN A 137 -5.54 9.75 -6.93
C GLN A 137 -4.05 9.44 -6.95
N LYS A 138 -3.20 10.36 -6.48
CA LYS A 138 -1.75 10.15 -6.39
C LYS A 138 -1.39 9.06 -5.38
N VAL A 139 -2.00 9.07 -4.19
CA VAL A 139 -1.78 8.03 -3.18
C VAL A 139 -2.12 6.65 -3.75
N PHE A 140 -3.29 6.52 -4.39
CA PHE A 140 -3.69 5.26 -5.02
C PHE A 140 -2.76 4.82 -6.14
N ASP A 141 -2.30 5.76 -6.96
CA ASP A 141 -1.38 5.43 -8.05
C ASP A 141 -0.07 4.87 -7.52
N TYR A 142 0.46 5.43 -6.43
CA TYR A 142 1.64 4.89 -5.77
C TYR A 142 1.41 3.47 -5.24
N LEU A 143 0.36 3.25 -4.44
CA LEU A 143 0.04 1.94 -3.88
C LEU A 143 -0.16 0.88 -4.96
N LYS A 144 -0.94 1.22 -5.99
CA LYS A 144 -1.19 0.32 -7.13
C LYS A 144 0.10 -0.06 -7.86
N ARG A 145 0.98 0.91 -8.11
CA ARG A 145 2.24 0.65 -8.82
C ARG A 145 3.19 -0.19 -7.99
N ILE A 146 3.32 0.06 -6.68
CA ILE A 146 4.15 -0.74 -5.78
C ILE A 146 3.67 -2.20 -5.80
N ALA A 147 2.37 -2.44 -5.61
CA ALA A 147 1.78 -3.78 -5.67
C ALA A 147 1.97 -4.47 -7.04
N CYS A 148 1.89 -3.69 -8.14
CA CYS A 148 2.13 -4.23 -9.47
C CYS A 148 3.57 -4.69 -9.69
N TYR A 149 4.56 -4.01 -9.09
CA TYR A 149 5.95 -4.41 -9.26
C TYR A 149 6.29 -5.72 -8.55
N LEU A 150 5.66 -6.03 -7.43
CA LEU A 150 5.80 -7.31 -6.77
C LEU A 150 5.43 -8.47 -7.71
N LYS A 151 4.31 -8.35 -8.44
CA LYS A 151 3.83 -9.38 -9.38
C LYS A 151 4.78 -9.69 -10.54
N PHE A 152 5.72 -8.80 -10.83
CA PHE A 152 6.67 -9.00 -11.93
C PHE A 152 8.03 -9.52 -11.49
N ILE A 153 8.21 -9.76 -10.19
CA ILE A 153 9.55 -9.97 -9.64
C ILE A 153 10.07 -11.39 -9.91
N ASP A 154 9.19 -12.38 -9.92
CA ASP A 154 9.49 -13.76 -10.27
C ASP A 154 9.42 -14.05 -11.78
N GLY A 155 8.98 -13.06 -12.57
CA GLY A 155 8.81 -13.15 -14.02
C GLY A 155 7.48 -13.74 -14.47
N ASN A 156 6.61 -14.12 -13.55
CA ASN A 156 5.27 -14.63 -13.82
C ASN A 156 4.24 -13.66 -13.21
N VAL A 157 3.19 -13.37 -13.95
CA VAL A 157 2.05 -12.61 -13.43
C VAL A 157 0.91 -13.58 -13.20
N GLU A 158 0.75 -13.99 -11.96
CA GLU A 158 -0.35 -14.87 -11.57
C GLU A 158 -1.69 -14.12 -11.64
N ILE A 159 -2.70 -14.77 -12.22
CA ILE A 159 -4.06 -14.20 -12.32
C ILE A 159 -4.64 -13.94 -10.93
N VAL A 160 -4.27 -14.79 -9.95
CA VAL A 160 -4.73 -14.68 -8.57
C VAL A 160 -4.17 -13.44 -7.89
N GLU A 161 -2.87 -13.15 -8.06
CA GLU A 161 -2.22 -11.94 -7.54
C GLU A 161 -2.84 -10.66 -8.10
N ASP A 162 -3.14 -10.63 -9.40
CA ASP A 162 -3.81 -9.48 -10.03
C ASP A 162 -5.22 -9.28 -9.46
N LYS A 163 -5.96 -10.35 -9.19
CA LYS A 163 -7.28 -10.32 -8.57
C LYS A 163 -7.20 -9.80 -7.13
N ILE A 164 -6.27 -10.31 -6.31
CA ILE A 164 -6.06 -9.87 -4.93
C ILE A 164 -5.65 -8.39 -4.88
N SER A 165 -4.68 -7.99 -5.68
CA SER A 165 -4.24 -6.59 -5.78
C SER A 165 -5.41 -5.65 -6.12
N LYS A 166 -6.26 -6.03 -7.07
CA LYS A 166 -7.47 -5.26 -7.42
C LYS A 166 -8.48 -5.23 -6.28
N MET A 167 -8.69 -6.34 -5.58
CA MET A 167 -9.64 -6.42 -4.47
C MET A 167 -9.21 -5.51 -3.30
N VAL A 168 -7.96 -5.59 -2.88
CA VAL A 168 -7.42 -4.78 -1.79
C VAL A 168 -7.55 -3.28 -2.11
N LEU A 169 -7.14 -2.87 -3.30
CA LEU A 169 -7.21 -1.47 -3.70
C LEU A 169 -8.66 -1.00 -3.90
N THR A 170 -9.58 -1.91 -4.24
CA THR A 170 -11.01 -1.60 -4.39
C THR A 170 -11.65 -1.21 -3.06
N SER A 171 -11.35 -1.88 -1.95
CA SER A 171 -11.92 -1.55 -0.63
C SER A 171 -11.59 -0.12 -0.23
N VAL A 172 -10.35 0.31 -0.47
CA VAL A 172 -9.91 1.68 -0.21
C VAL A 172 -10.62 2.68 -1.12
N VAL A 173 -10.77 2.38 -2.42
CA VAL A 173 -11.51 3.20 -3.39
C VAL A 173 -12.99 3.32 -3.03
N ASP A 174 -13.63 2.24 -2.57
CA ASP A 174 -15.04 2.25 -2.22
C ASP A 174 -15.34 3.11 -0.97
N TYR A 175 -14.41 3.17 -0.01
CA TYR A 175 -14.51 4.11 1.11
C TYR A 175 -14.58 5.56 0.62
N TYR A 176 -13.70 5.96 -0.31
CA TYR A 176 -13.71 7.30 -0.88
C TYR A 176 -14.98 7.61 -1.63
N LYS A 177 -15.43 6.69 -2.47
CA LYS A 177 -16.68 6.87 -3.20
C LYS A 177 -17.87 7.09 -2.27
N LYS A 178 -17.88 6.43 -1.13
CA LYS A 178 -18.97 6.55 -0.16
C LYS A 178 -18.98 7.89 0.57
N LYS A 179 -17.80 8.45 0.88
CA LYS A 179 -17.68 9.70 1.66
C LYS A 179 -17.36 10.94 0.82
N TYR A 180 -16.67 10.78 -0.31
CA TYR A 180 -16.10 11.89 -1.08
C TYR A 180 -16.08 11.56 -2.58
N VAL A 181 -17.24 11.31 -3.19
CA VAL A 181 -17.41 10.91 -4.61
C VAL A 181 -16.61 11.80 -5.58
N LYS A 182 -16.47 13.10 -5.29
CA LYS A 182 -15.74 14.04 -6.12
C LYS A 182 -14.24 13.69 -6.25
N TYR A 183 -13.63 13.15 -5.20
CA TYR A 183 -12.18 12.91 -5.11
C TYR A 183 -11.80 11.45 -5.37
N ALA A 184 -12.75 10.54 -5.33
CA ALA A 184 -12.48 9.14 -5.56
C ALA A 184 -11.97 8.87 -6.99
N PRO A 185 -10.94 8.02 -7.17
CA PRO A 185 -10.48 7.63 -8.49
C PRO A 185 -11.62 6.91 -9.24
N SER A 186 -11.84 7.31 -10.49
CA SER A 186 -12.84 6.63 -11.34
C SER A 186 -12.40 5.19 -11.62
N ARG A 187 -13.30 4.22 -11.40
CA ARG A 187 -13.09 2.87 -11.95
C ARG A 187 -13.12 2.99 -13.47
N LYS A 188 -11.97 2.84 -14.12
CA LYS A 188 -11.99 2.55 -15.56
C LYS A 188 -12.64 1.17 -15.71
N LYS A 189 -13.80 1.14 -16.38
CA LYS A 189 -14.46 -0.09 -16.82
C LYS A 189 -13.60 -0.85 -17.80
#